data_96ff06e4ac43aaf22422d3bf38661905
#
_entry.id   96ff06e4ac43aaf22422d3bf38661905
#
_cell.length_a   1.000
_cell.length_b   1.000
_cell.length_c   1.000
_cell.angle_alpha   90.00
_cell.angle_beta   90.00
_cell.angle_gamma   90.00
#
_symmetry.space_group_name_H-M   'P 1'
#
loop_
_entity.id
_entity.type
_entity.pdbx_description
1 polymer ?
#
loop_
_entity_poly.entity_id
_entity_poly.type
_entity_poly.pdbx_seq_one_letter_code
_entity_poly.pdbx_strand_id
1 'polypeptide(L)'
;MSTHDDSQASRREQRNQPSRLTRSRRLRWLGGRSRASEQSERFGQTGQAGQGGATPQVGASIPGIQPLEMAAADFGSLRAQHSSMRQRGSALVNQADDVGWLYARIYCAGGDDTDELLPEIAQWLARARGQWDIRSAHFLRFVDLRGHHVRLRLKAVQGVLDEAYESMRELDAVARRAEVRTVERLVSDPMTSGIGASRPGIAFGVYGPEYAKYGGVAGVEEAERHFYVSSRWCLDRQIWQIPRSVPRAALAARFLALAAQSAPLPAAELLSAHLRMWGSRLPAHLRDGSALGPIVQQLLEVIEFQFDEIPAWGRAAGAMGELADDAARAIGAMGAGTGGRRALDLLHIDVNRLGLNPAEECVAGLCARQILAGGAVPPVQPSAAVG
;
A
#
# COMPACT_ATOMS: atom_id res chain seq x y z
N MET A 1 -57.02 52.36 45.16
CA MET A 1 -56.03 53.21 45.84
C MET A 1 -54.69 52.69 45.53
N SER A 2 -54.09 53.41 44.60
CA SER A 2 -52.84 54.17 44.75
C SER A 2 -51.63 53.28 44.89
N THR A 3 -50.59 53.41 44.21
CA THR A 3 -49.98 54.30 43.24
C THR A 3 -48.57 53.74 43.05
N HIS A 4 -48.09 53.81 41.84
CA HIS A 4 -46.69 54.12 41.48
C HIS A 4 -45.52 53.42 42.20
N ASP A 5 -44.64 52.81 41.49
CA ASP A 5 -43.53 53.58 40.94
C ASP A 5 -42.77 52.77 39.82
N ASP A 6 -42.75 53.43 38.69
CA ASP A 6 -41.75 53.17 37.62
C ASP A 6 -40.40 53.69 38.12
N SER A 7 -39.34 52.90 37.95
CA SER A 7 -38.15 53.48 37.40
C SER A 7 -36.93 52.52 37.50
N GLN A 8 -36.21 52.60 36.44
CA GLN A 8 -34.82 52.11 36.24
C GLN A 8 -34.61 50.69 35.70
N ALA A 9 -35.07 50.50 34.48
CA ALA A 9 -34.31 49.85 33.44
C ALA A 9 -32.96 50.55 33.24
N SER A 10 -32.03 49.84 32.76
CA SER A 10 -30.73 50.29 32.24
C SER A 10 -29.58 50.20 33.23
N ARG A 11 -28.91 49.12 33.18
CA ARG A 11 -27.42 49.03 33.11
C ARG A 11 -26.91 47.60 33.27
N ARG A 12 -26.29 47.16 32.20
CA ARG A 12 -25.20 46.21 32.06
C ARG A 12 -25.49 44.96 31.27
N GLU A 13 -25.79 45.14 30.00
CA GLU A 13 -25.14 44.34 28.96
C GLU A 13 -23.64 44.67 28.93
N GLN A 14 -22.85 43.97 29.66
CA GLN A 14 -21.43 43.87 29.42
C GLN A 14 -21.19 42.54 28.75
N ARG A 15 -21.17 42.58 27.45
CA ARG A 15 -20.41 41.81 26.46
C ARG A 15 -19.31 40.99 27.07
N ASN A 16 -19.51 39.67 27.22
CA ASN A 16 -18.44 38.70 27.13
C ASN A 16 -18.23 38.39 25.64
N GLN A 17 -17.35 39.11 24.99
CA GLN A 17 -16.75 38.68 23.73
C GLN A 17 -15.65 37.68 24.04
N PRO A 18 -15.71 36.44 23.50
CA PRO A 18 -14.55 35.57 23.51
C PRO A 18 -13.53 36.16 22.53
N SER A 19 -12.33 36.38 23.04
CA SER A 19 -11.16 36.81 22.30
C SER A 19 -10.90 35.90 21.12
N ARG A 20 -11.13 36.40 19.91
CA ARG A 20 -10.65 35.82 18.67
C ARG A 20 -9.13 35.93 18.61
N LEU A 21 -8.47 34.88 19.02
CA LEU A 21 -7.06 34.61 18.71
C LEU A 21 -6.92 33.17 18.19
N THR A 22 -7.63 32.88 17.12
CA THR A 22 -7.28 31.80 16.22
C THR A 22 -6.44 32.42 15.10
N ARG A 23 -5.15 32.54 15.32
CA ARG A 23 -4.17 32.67 14.24
C ARG A 23 -4.18 31.33 13.48
N SER A 24 -4.96 31.25 12.40
CA SER A 24 -4.76 30.27 11.34
C SER A 24 -3.32 30.44 10.86
N ARG A 25 -2.40 29.63 11.37
CA ARG A 25 -1.14 29.37 10.68
C ARG A 25 -1.53 28.53 9.45
N ARG A 26 -1.85 29.20 8.36
CA ARG A 26 -1.79 28.59 7.03
C ARG A 26 -0.38 28.04 6.89
N LEU A 27 -0.25 26.74 7.02
CA LEU A 27 0.92 26.00 6.53
C LEU A 27 0.99 26.29 5.03
N ARG A 28 1.79 27.28 4.65
CA ARG A 28 2.22 27.44 3.26
C ARG A 28 2.98 26.18 2.94
N TRP A 29 2.40 25.35 2.14
CA TRP A 29 3.13 24.38 1.36
C TRP A 29 4.11 25.14 0.47
N LEU A 30 5.30 25.37 0.98
CA LEU A 30 6.43 25.81 0.20
C LEU A 30 6.84 24.59 -0.61
N GLY A 31 6.28 24.48 -1.80
CA GLY A 31 6.90 23.75 -2.88
C GLY A 31 8.28 24.35 -3.08
N GLY A 32 9.26 23.82 -2.38
CA GLY A 32 10.66 24.10 -2.62
C GLY A 32 10.99 23.56 -3.99
N ARG A 33 10.87 24.41 -5.01
CA ARG A 33 11.54 24.17 -6.28
C ARG A 33 13.01 24.04 -5.98
N SER A 34 13.47 22.80 -5.96
CA SER A 34 14.90 22.48 -5.94
C SER A 34 15.56 23.17 -7.13
N ARG A 35 16.38 24.18 -6.86
CA ARG A 35 17.33 24.75 -7.82
C ARG A 35 18.46 23.75 -8.06
N ALA A 36 18.16 22.69 -8.77
CA ALA A 36 19.13 21.66 -9.18
C ALA A 36 19.10 21.40 -10.70
N SER A 37 18.52 22.31 -11.51
CA SER A 37 18.44 22.15 -12.95
C SER A 37 19.10 23.27 -13.76
N GLU A 38 20.03 24.02 -13.20
CA GLU A 38 20.77 25.07 -13.94
C GLU A 38 22.31 24.90 -13.91
N GLN A 39 22.84 23.69 -13.82
CA GLN A 39 24.28 23.43 -13.97
C GLN A 39 24.62 22.25 -14.88
N SER A 40 23.83 21.96 -15.89
CA SER A 40 24.13 20.90 -16.87
C SER A 40 24.21 21.37 -18.32
N GLU A 41 24.40 22.66 -18.55
CA GLU A 41 24.67 23.18 -19.91
C GLU A 41 25.96 23.99 -19.91
N ARG A 42 27.10 23.37 -19.73
CA ARG A 42 28.43 23.87 -20.18
C ARG A 42 29.46 22.76 -20.03
N PHE A 43 29.48 21.83 -20.94
CA PHE A 43 30.69 21.11 -21.39
C PHE A 43 30.30 20.29 -22.63
N GLY A 44 30.40 20.94 -23.75
CA GLY A 44 30.34 20.34 -25.06
C GLY A 44 31.18 21.12 -26.03
N GLN A 45 32.08 20.45 -26.67
CA GLN A 45 32.91 20.84 -27.82
C GLN A 45 34.36 21.19 -27.53
N THR A 46 35.17 20.18 -27.73
CA THR A 46 36.45 20.13 -28.47
C THR A 46 36.88 18.66 -28.37
N GLY A 47 37.22 17.91 -29.37
CA GLY A 47 37.74 18.09 -30.66
C GLY A 47 38.43 16.78 -31.07
N GLN A 48 38.19 16.35 -32.29
CA GLN A 48 39.08 15.61 -33.18
C GLN A 48 39.62 14.20 -32.85
N ALA A 49 39.16 13.27 -33.65
CA ALA A 49 39.91 12.34 -34.49
C ALA A 49 41.09 11.53 -33.89
N GLY A 50 40.93 10.24 -33.87
CA GLY A 50 42.01 9.25 -33.74
C GLY A 50 41.53 7.87 -34.12
N GLN A 51 41.98 7.41 -35.26
CA GLN A 51 41.77 6.11 -35.87
C GLN A 51 42.36 4.97 -35.02
N GLY A 52 41.71 3.81 -35.10
CA GLY A 52 42.47 2.56 -35.08
C GLY A 52 42.16 1.60 -33.96
N GLY A 53 41.53 0.51 -34.31
CA GLY A 53 42.02 -0.79 -33.88
C GLY A 53 41.34 -1.53 -32.75
N ALA A 54 40.83 -2.69 -33.09
CA ALA A 54 40.66 -3.88 -32.30
C ALA A 54 39.39 -4.04 -31.46
N THR A 55 38.44 -4.73 -32.02
CA THR A 55 37.42 -5.54 -31.31
C THR A 55 38.07 -6.57 -30.40
N PRO A 56 37.80 -6.62 -29.11
CA PRO A 56 38.08 -7.78 -28.31
C PRO A 56 36.96 -8.82 -28.49
N GLN A 57 37.30 -9.96 -29.08
CA GLN A 57 36.54 -11.19 -28.94
C GLN A 57 36.51 -11.57 -27.45
N VAL A 58 35.37 -11.48 -26.81
CA VAL A 58 35.14 -12.15 -25.52
C VAL A 58 34.42 -13.46 -25.78
N GLY A 59 35.22 -14.48 -26.04
CA GLY A 59 34.84 -15.86 -25.93
C GLY A 59 35.26 -16.38 -24.57
N ALA A 60 34.36 -16.38 -23.60
CA ALA A 60 34.53 -17.22 -22.40
C ALA A 60 33.21 -17.94 -22.18
N SER A 61 33.15 -19.18 -22.68
CA SER A 61 32.10 -20.14 -22.39
C SER A 61 32.16 -20.52 -20.92
N ILE A 62 31.11 -20.25 -20.16
CA ILE A 62 30.87 -20.79 -18.84
C ILE A 62 30.34 -22.21 -19.04
N PRO A 63 31.01 -23.27 -18.55
CA PRO A 63 30.54 -24.65 -18.70
C PRO A 63 29.35 -24.87 -17.76
N GLY A 64 28.19 -25.25 -18.31
CA GLY A 64 27.12 -25.86 -17.52
C GLY A 64 25.72 -25.31 -17.65
N ILE A 65 25.44 -24.34 -18.52
CA ILE A 65 24.06 -23.92 -18.79
C ILE A 65 23.76 -24.17 -20.26
N GLN A 66 23.11 -25.30 -20.54
CA GLN A 66 22.50 -25.49 -21.87
C GLN A 66 21.29 -24.56 -21.99
N PRO A 67 21.12 -23.82 -23.10
CA PRO A 67 19.90 -23.12 -23.40
C PRO A 67 18.78 -24.14 -23.58
N LEU A 68 17.71 -24.02 -22.79
CA LEU A 68 16.45 -24.68 -23.09
C LEU A 68 15.88 -24.05 -24.37
N GLU A 69 16.19 -24.62 -25.50
CA GLU A 69 15.41 -24.42 -26.74
C GLU A 69 14.06 -25.09 -26.53
N MET A 70 13.08 -24.31 -26.06
CA MET A 70 11.68 -24.68 -26.16
C MET A 70 11.23 -24.50 -27.60
N ALA A 71 11.21 -25.61 -28.33
CA ALA A 71 10.72 -25.67 -29.67
C ALA A 71 9.25 -25.22 -29.75
N ALA A 72 8.94 -24.40 -30.74
CA ALA A 72 7.60 -23.86 -31.05
C ALA A 72 6.53 -24.94 -31.37
N ALA A 73 6.89 -26.22 -31.30
CA ALA A 73 6.02 -27.36 -31.61
C ALA A 73 5.06 -27.77 -30.48
N ASP A 74 5.28 -27.26 -29.24
CA ASP A 74 4.52 -27.78 -28.07
C ASP A 74 3.21 -27.03 -27.76
N PHE A 75 2.95 -25.86 -28.36
CA PHE A 75 1.68 -25.15 -28.14
C PHE A 75 0.45 -25.83 -28.76
N GLY A 76 0.64 -26.63 -29.80
CA GLY A 76 -0.41 -27.42 -30.42
C GLY A 76 -0.83 -28.62 -29.58
N SER A 77 0.10 -29.27 -28.92
CA SER A 77 -0.14 -30.44 -28.06
C SER A 77 -0.80 -30.06 -26.76
N LEU A 78 -0.48 -28.91 -26.16
CA LEU A 78 -1.13 -28.39 -24.97
C LEU A 78 -2.62 -28.04 -25.23
N ARG A 79 -2.95 -27.49 -26.40
CA ARG A 79 -4.34 -27.22 -26.80
C ARG A 79 -5.14 -28.52 -27.01
N ALA A 80 -4.54 -29.54 -27.61
CA ALA A 80 -5.17 -30.84 -27.80
C ALA A 80 -5.36 -31.59 -26.46
N GLN A 81 -4.39 -31.49 -25.54
CA GLN A 81 -4.53 -32.05 -24.19
C GLN A 81 -5.61 -31.35 -23.37
N HIS A 82 -5.74 -30.01 -23.47
CA HIS A 82 -6.82 -29.28 -22.82
C HIS A 82 -8.20 -29.66 -23.39
N SER A 83 -8.34 -29.89 -24.69
CA SER A 83 -9.59 -30.34 -25.29
C SER A 83 -9.94 -31.78 -24.90
N SER A 84 -8.95 -32.67 -24.81
CA SER A 84 -9.17 -34.07 -24.39
C SER A 84 -9.45 -34.18 -22.89
N MET A 85 -8.93 -33.29 -22.05
CA MET A 85 -9.28 -33.17 -20.64
C MET A 85 -10.72 -32.69 -20.45
N ARG A 86 -11.22 -31.76 -21.27
CA ARG A 86 -12.64 -31.37 -21.25
C ARG A 86 -13.59 -32.50 -21.63
N GLN A 87 -13.23 -33.40 -22.56
CA GLN A 87 -14.05 -34.51 -22.94
C GLN A 87 -14.01 -35.69 -21.95
N ARG A 88 -12.93 -35.87 -21.18
CA ARG A 88 -12.85 -36.86 -20.10
C ARG A 88 -13.46 -36.37 -18.79
N GLY A 89 -13.71 -35.07 -18.64
CA GLY A 89 -14.28 -34.42 -17.44
C GLY A 89 -15.78 -34.62 -17.28
N SER A 90 -16.49 -35.27 -18.25
CA SER A 90 -17.93 -35.58 -18.13
C SER A 90 -18.24 -36.72 -17.14
N ALA A 91 -17.26 -37.36 -16.54
CA ALA A 91 -17.41 -38.44 -15.57
C ALA A 91 -16.83 -38.15 -14.17
N LEU A 92 -16.29 -36.98 -13.95
CA LEU A 92 -15.71 -36.59 -12.67
C LEU A 92 -16.58 -35.55 -11.96
N VAL A 93 -17.39 -36.07 -11.03
CA VAL A 93 -17.74 -35.49 -9.73
C VAL A 93 -17.82 -33.96 -9.71
N ASN A 94 -19.00 -33.41 -9.39
CA ASN A 94 -19.27 -32.10 -8.77
C ASN A 94 -18.08 -31.15 -8.64
N GLN A 95 -17.47 -30.71 -9.73
CA GLN A 95 -16.48 -29.60 -9.73
C GLN A 95 -17.11 -28.24 -9.33
N ALA A 96 -18.44 -28.21 -9.18
CA ALA A 96 -19.16 -27.01 -8.79
C ALA A 96 -18.79 -26.49 -7.38
N ASP A 97 -18.27 -27.38 -6.51
CA ASP A 97 -17.93 -27.05 -5.12
C ASP A 97 -16.43 -26.82 -4.87
N ASP A 98 -15.58 -27.06 -5.87
CA ASP A 98 -14.14 -26.82 -5.73
C ASP A 98 -13.86 -25.33 -5.60
N VAL A 99 -13.29 -24.97 -4.45
CA VAL A 99 -12.91 -23.59 -4.11
C VAL A 99 -11.50 -23.32 -4.58
N GLY A 100 -11.37 -22.37 -5.48
CA GLY A 100 -10.10 -21.96 -6.04
C GLY A 100 -9.78 -20.47 -5.83
N TRP A 101 -8.73 -20.02 -6.51
CA TRP A 101 -8.32 -18.63 -6.54
C TRP A 101 -8.23 -18.12 -7.98
N LEU A 102 -8.83 -16.97 -8.24
CA LEU A 102 -8.52 -16.14 -9.40
C LEU A 102 -7.49 -15.10 -9.00
N TYR A 103 -6.36 -15.06 -9.71
CA TYR A 103 -5.28 -14.12 -9.47
C TYR A 103 -5.03 -13.25 -10.69
N ALA A 104 -5.30 -11.96 -10.57
CA ALA A 104 -5.09 -10.95 -11.58
C ALA A 104 -4.00 -9.95 -11.15
N ARG A 105 -3.16 -9.54 -12.10
CA ARG A 105 -2.22 -8.44 -12.01
C ARG A 105 -2.70 -7.33 -12.91
N ILE A 106 -3.11 -6.21 -12.34
CA ILE A 106 -3.68 -5.05 -13.05
C ILE A 106 -2.59 -3.99 -13.12
N TYR A 107 -1.97 -3.85 -14.30
CA TYR A 107 -0.84 -2.96 -14.54
C TYR A 107 -1.29 -1.54 -14.83
N CYS A 108 -0.64 -0.57 -14.20
CA CYS A 108 -0.83 0.85 -14.48
C CYS A 108 -0.29 1.22 -15.87
N ALA A 109 -0.76 2.33 -16.42
CA ALA A 109 -0.34 2.85 -17.74
C ALA A 109 1.10 3.42 -17.77
N GLY A 110 1.87 3.21 -16.75
CA GLY A 110 3.17 3.82 -16.47
C GLY A 110 3.12 4.67 -15.22
N GLY A 111 4.29 5.06 -14.71
CA GLY A 111 4.37 5.64 -13.39
C GLY A 111 4.06 4.63 -12.28
N ASP A 112 4.01 5.11 -11.04
CA ASP A 112 3.83 4.27 -9.86
C ASP A 112 2.50 4.52 -9.13
N ASP A 113 1.58 5.27 -9.73
CA ASP A 113 0.29 5.57 -9.13
C ASP A 113 -0.73 4.44 -9.31
N THR A 114 -0.64 3.46 -8.42
CA THR A 114 -1.64 2.38 -8.33
C THR A 114 -2.94 2.82 -7.66
N ASP A 115 -3.01 4.02 -7.08
CA ASP A 115 -4.23 4.53 -6.44
C ASP A 115 -5.33 4.83 -7.45
N GLU A 116 -4.99 5.15 -8.71
CA GLU A 116 -5.96 5.36 -9.77
C GLU A 116 -6.83 4.13 -10.07
N LEU A 117 -6.31 2.93 -9.78
CA LEU A 117 -7.03 1.69 -10.01
C LEU A 117 -7.97 1.31 -8.85
N LEU A 118 -7.70 1.80 -7.63
CA LEU A 118 -8.41 1.34 -6.44
C LEU A 118 -9.89 1.72 -6.39
N PRO A 119 -10.34 2.91 -6.81
CA PRO A 119 -11.76 3.23 -6.88
C PRO A 119 -12.55 2.25 -7.72
N GLU A 120 -12.02 1.93 -8.90
CA GLU A 120 -12.66 1.02 -9.84
C GLU A 120 -12.63 -0.44 -9.36
N ILE A 121 -11.52 -0.85 -8.74
CA ILE A 121 -11.42 -2.17 -8.10
C ILE A 121 -12.44 -2.27 -6.94
N ALA A 122 -12.59 -1.21 -6.13
CA ALA A 122 -13.56 -1.19 -5.04
C ALA A 122 -15.00 -1.31 -5.56
N GLN A 123 -15.36 -0.55 -6.60
CA GLN A 123 -16.68 -0.62 -7.22
C GLN A 123 -16.94 -1.99 -7.86
N TRP A 124 -15.95 -2.52 -8.58
CA TRP A 124 -16.05 -3.84 -9.20
C TRP A 124 -16.26 -4.93 -8.14
N LEU A 125 -15.47 -4.91 -7.04
CA LEU A 125 -15.60 -5.84 -5.93
C LEU A 125 -16.95 -5.71 -5.22
N ALA A 126 -17.50 -4.51 -5.08
CA ALA A 126 -18.82 -4.30 -4.50
C ALA A 126 -19.92 -4.94 -5.36
N ARG A 127 -19.88 -4.75 -6.69
CA ARG A 127 -20.80 -5.42 -7.62
C ARG A 127 -20.64 -6.94 -7.60
N ALA A 128 -19.39 -7.42 -7.66
CA ALA A 128 -19.07 -8.84 -7.65
C ALA A 128 -19.61 -9.55 -6.40
N ARG A 129 -19.47 -8.93 -5.21
CA ARG A 129 -20.03 -9.47 -3.96
C ARG A 129 -21.56 -9.44 -3.90
N GLY A 130 -22.19 -8.48 -4.57
CA GLY A 130 -23.65 -8.42 -4.69
C GLY A 130 -24.22 -9.46 -5.66
N GLN A 131 -23.40 -9.94 -6.60
CA GLN A 131 -23.81 -10.84 -7.66
C GLN A 131 -23.38 -12.28 -7.40
N TRP A 132 -22.23 -12.50 -6.77
CA TRP A 132 -21.60 -13.80 -6.60
C TRP A 132 -21.20 -14.07 -5.15
N ASP A 133 -21.13 -15.35 -4.77
CA ASP A 133 -20.57 -15.79 -3.48
C ASP A 133 -19.03 -15.73 -3.50
N ILE A 134 -18.48 -14.54 -3.32
CA ILE A 134 -17.04 -14.30 -3.16
C ILE A 134 -16.64 -14.56 -1.70
N ARG A 135 -16.00 -15.69 -1.44
CA ARG A 135 -15.57 -16.09 -0.08
C ARG A 135 -14.49 -15.19 0.49
N SER A 136 -13.54 -14.74 -0.33
CA SER A 136 -12.48 -13.83 0.05
C SER A 136 -12.01 -13.03 -1.15
N ALA A 137 -11.59 -11.79 -0.92
CA ALA A 137 -10.93 -10.98 -1.94
C ALA A 137 -9.92 -10.05 -1.27
N HIS A 138 -8.69 -10.05 -1.78
CA HIS A 138 -7.66 -9.16 -1.27
C HIS A 138 -6.77 -8.63 -2.37
N PHE A 139 -6.19 -7.46 -2.12
CA PHE A 139 -5.23 -6.84 -3.03
C PHE A 139 -3.92 -6.53 -2.32
N LEU A 140 -2.88 -6.34 -3.12
CA LEU A 140 -1.65 -5.68 -2.71
C LEU A 140 -1.04 -4.94 -3.90
N ARG A 141 -0.19 -3.96 -3.60
CA ARG A 141 0.57 -3.22 -4.60
C ARG A 141 1.88 -3.94 -4.84
N PHE A 142 2.30 -4.00 -6.07
CA PHE A 142 3.54 -4.66 -6.42
C PHE A 142 4.23 -4.01 -7.60
N VAL A 143 5.51 -4.29 -7.75
CA VAL A 143 6.31 -3.90 -8.90
C VAL A 143 7.15 -5.08 -9.36
N ASP A 144 7.16 -5.34 -10.64
CA ASP A 144 8.03 -6.32 -11.29
C ASP A 144 8.68 -5.70 -12.54
N LEU A 145 9.38 -6.50 -13.33
CA LEU A 145 10.04 -6.03 -14.55
C LEU A 145 9.08 -5.45 -15.59
N ARG A 146 7.79 -5.80 -15.51
CA ARG A 146 6.76 -5.21 -16.37
C ARG A 146 6.24 -3.87 -15.84
N GLY A 147 6.45 -3.56 -14.56
CA GLY A 147 6.07 -2.30 -13.93
C GLY A 147 5.19 -2.43 -12.71
N HIS A 148 4.66 -1.27 -12.27
CA HIS A 148 3.78 -1.18 -11.10
C HIS A 148 2.39 -1.74 -11.41
N HIS A 149 1.83 -2.50 -10.47
CA HIS A 149 0.51 -3.11 -10.63
C HIS A 149 -0.17 -3.40 -9.29
N VAL A 150 -1.47 -3.56 -9.33
CA VAL A 150 -2.26 -4.14 -8.25
C VAL A 150 -2.41 -5.64 -8.49
N ARG A 151 -2.05 -6.44 -7.51
CA ARG A 151 -2.37 -7.87 -7.45
C ARG A 151 -3.72 -8.02 -6.78
N LEU A 152 -4.72 -8.48 -7.51
CA LEU A 152 -6.06 -8.76 -7.01
C LEU A 152 -6.27 -10.29 -7.01
N ARG A 153 -6.74 -10.81 -5.89
CA ARG A 153 -6.99 -12.23 -5.69
C ARG A 153 -8.39 -12.43 -5.15
N LEU A 154 -9.13 -13.38 -5.73
CA LEU A 154 -10.48 -13.74 -5.33
C LEU A 154 -10.56 -15.22 -5.03
N LYS A 155 -11.22 -15.60 -3.95
CA LYS A 155 -11.49 -16.99 -3.56
C LYS A 155 -12.99 -17.26 -3.70
N ALA A 156 -13.34 -18.22 -4.52
CA ALA A 156 -14.73 -18.62 -4.73
C ALA A 156 -14.78 -20.04 -5.33
N VAL A 157 -15.98 -20.55 -5.56
CA VAL A 157 -16.17 -21.78 -6.34
C VAL A 157 -15.84 -21.54 -7.81
N GLN A 158 -15.42 -22.57 -8.54
CA GLN A 158 -14.87 -22.44 -9.89
C GLN A 158 -15.82 -21.72 -10.85
N GLY A 159 -17.12 -22.02 -10.85
CA GLY A 159 -18.09 -21.34 -11.73
C GLY A 159 -18.15 -19.84 -11.50
N VAL A 160 -18.07 -19.40 -10.24
CA VAL A 160 -18.01 -17.97 -9.90
C VAL A 160 -16.69 -17.35 -10.35
N LEU A 161 -15.56 -18.08 -10.24
CA LEU A 161 -14.26 -17.58 -10.72
C LEU A 161 -14.24 -17.40 -12.24
N ASP A 162 -14.92 -18.26 -13.00
CA ASP A 162 -15.02 -18.16 -14.46
C ASP A 162 -15.83 -16.91 -14.86
N GLU A 163 -16.97 -16.65 -14.19
CA GLU A 163 -17.75 -15.42 -14.41
C GLU A 163 -16.96 -14.17 -14.00
N ALA A 164 -16.29 -14.20 -12.86
CA ALA A 164 -15.44 -13.12 -12.40
C ALA A 164 -14.30 -12.83 -13.38
N TYR A 165 -13.67 -13.87 -13.93
CA TYR A 165 -12.64 -13.76 -14.96
C TYR A 165 -13.12 -12.99 -16.18
N GLU A 166 -14.30 -13.37 -16.72
CA GLU A 166 -14.89 -12.68 -17.88
C GLU A 166 -15.23 -11.21 -17.57
N SER A 167 -15.75 -10.92 -16.36
CA SER A 167 -16.10 -9.56 -15.97
C SER A 167 -14.89 -8.66 -15.73
N MET A 168 -13.70 -9.21 -15.48
CA MET A 168 -12.45 -8.40 -15.32
C MET A 168 -12.03 -7.65 -16.58
N ARG A 169 -12.67 -7.88 -17.74
CA ARG A 169 -12.49 -7.04 -18.93
C ARG A 169 -12.81 -5.57 -18.67
N GLU A 170 -13.73 -5.29 -17.73
CA GLU A 170 -13.99 -3.91 -17.29
C GLU A 170 -12.76 -3.27 -16.67
N LEU A 171 -12.08 -3.98 -15.77
CA LEU A 171 -10.85 -3.49 -15.13
C LEU A 171 -9.67 -3.40 -16.12
N ASP A 172 -9.60 -4.28 -17.11
CA ASP A 172 -8.61 -4.18 -18.19
C ASP A 172 -8.81 -2.88 -19.00
N ALA A 173 -10.06 -2.56 -19.33
CA ALA A 173 -10.40 -1.32 -20.02
C ALA A 173 -10.08 -0.08 -19.17
N VAL A 174 -10.30 -0.11 -17.85
CA VAL A 174 -9.90 0.95 -16.91
C VAL A 174 -8.39 1.12 -16.92
N ALA A 175 -7.63 0.04 -16.72
CA ALA A 175 -6.18 0.08 -16.67
C ALA A 175 -5.56 0.68 -17.96
N ARG A 176 -6.16 0.37 -19.11
CA ARG A 176 -5.71 0.91 -20.42
C ARG A 176 -6.03 2.38 -20.62
N ARG A 177 -7.06 2.91 -19.96
CA ARG A 177 -7.45 4.32 -20.04
C ARG A 177 -6.84 5.19 -18.94
N ALA A 178 -6.32 4.56 -17.88
CA ALA A 178 -5.69 5.29 -16.79
C ALA A 178 -4.54 6.16 -17.29
N GLU A 179 -4.45 7.37 -16.79
CA GLU A 179 -3.37 8.29 -17.13
C GLU A 179 -2.05 7.84 -16.50
N VAL A 180 -0.95 8.23 -17.14
CA VAL A 180 0.38 8.04 -16.57
C VAL A 180 0.59 9.06 -15.45
N ARG A 181 0.65 8.61 -14.22
CA ARG A 181 0.90 9.47 -13.07
C ARG A 181 2.05 8.95 -12.22
N THR A 182 2.85 9.88 -11.75
CA THR A 182 3.90 9.61 -10.76
C THR A 182 3.49 10.23 -9.45
N VAL A 183 3.56 9.45 -8.39
CA VAL A 183 3.21 9.89 -7.04
C VAL A 183 4.35 10.69 -6.43
N GLU A 184 4.01 11.82 -5.81
CA GLU A 184 4.94 12.49 -4.90
C GLU A 184 5.18 11.60 -3.68
N ARG A 185 6.43 11.21 -3.48
CA ARG A 185 6.87 10.32 -2.41
C ARG A 185 7.49 11.11 -1.27
N LEU A 186 7.22 10.67 -0.03
CA LEU A 186 7.93 11.18 1.13
C LEU A 186 9.43 10.83 1.05
N VAL A 187 9.72 9.58 0.68
CA VAL A 187 11.08 9.07 0.44
C VAL A 187 11.05 8.13 -0.76
N SER A 188 11.94 8.36 -1.72
CA SER A 188 12.11 7.46 -2.86
C SER A 188 12.82 6.18 -2.44
N ASP A 189 12.33 5.03 -2.90
CA ASP A 189 13.02 3.75 -2.74
C ASP A 189 13.97 3.53 -3.93
N PRO A 190 15.29 3.49 -3.71
CA PRO A 190 16.27 3.34 -4.79
C PRO A 190 16.09 2.06 -5.62
N MET A 191 15.51 1.02 -5.04
CA MET A 191 15.32 -0.27 -5.72
C MET A 191 14.14 -0.27 -6.70
N THR A 192 13.18 0.64 -6.54
CA THR A 192 11.97 0.68 -7.36
C THR A 192 11.84 1.96 -8.20
N SER A 193 12.56 3.02 -7.85
CA SER A 193 12.47 4.32 -8.53
C SER A 193 12.93 4.33 -10.00
N GLY A 194 13.68 3.32 -10.43
CA GLY A 194 14.14 3.16 -11.82
C GLY A 194 13.25 2.28 -12.70
N ILE A 195 12.17 1.72 -12.16
CA ILE A 195 11.28 0.86 -12.93
C ILE A 195 10.30 1.73 -13.72
N GLY A 196 10.50 1.74 -15.03
CA GLY A 196 9.79 2.63 -15.94
C GLY A 196 8.37 2.20 -16.28
N ALA A 197 7.86 2.79 -17.36
CA ALA A 197 6.50 2.59 -17.84
C ALA A 197 6.19 1.13 -18.14
N SER A 198 5.05 0.65 -17.68
CA SER A 198 4.53 -0.66 -18.00
C SER A 198 3.54 -0.61 -19.16
N ARG A 199 3.34 -1.74 -19.81
CA ARG A 199 2.21 -1.91 -20.72
C ARG A 199 0.95 -2.14 -19.87
N PRO A 200 -0.04 -1.22 -19.92
CA PRO A 200 -1.24 -1.32 -19.08
C PRO A 200 -2.10 -2.52 -19.46
N GLY A 201 -2.96 -2.91 -18.54
CA GLY A 201 -3.92 -4.00 -18.71
C GLY A 201 -3.74 -5.12 -17.71
N ILE A 202 -4.50 -6.20 -17.87
CA ILE A 202 -4.50 -7.34 -16.94
C ILE A 202 -3.61 -8.47 -17.45
N ALA A 203 -2.93 -9.13 -16.52
CA ALA A 203 -2.32 -10.43 -16.72
C ALA A 203 -2.76 -11.36 -15.58
N PHE A 204 -3.18 -12.56 -15.95
CA PHE A 204 -3.54 -13.58 -14.98
C PHE A 204 -2.34 -14.44 -14.60
N GLY A 205 -2.40 -15.04 -13.43
CA GLY A 205 -1.37 -15.91 -12.91
C GLY A 205 -1.97 -16.99 -12.02
N VAL A 206 -1.11 -17.86 -11.52
CA VAL A 206 -1.47 -18.88 -10.54
C VAL A 206 -1.14 -18.36 -9.15
N TYR A 207 -2.08 -18.47 -8.22
CA TYR A 207 -1.84 -18.18 -6.82
C TYR A 207 -1.23 -19.41 -6.14
N GLY A 208 -0.06 -19.24 -5.55
CA GLY A 208 0.59 -20.22 -4.71
C GLY A 208 0.64 -19.75 -3.26
N PRO A 209 0.02 -20.45 -2.31
CA PRO A 209 0.11 -20.11 -0.89
C PRO A 209 1.54 -20.21 -0.37
N GLU A 210 2.00 -19.22 0.41
CA GLU A 210 3.37 -19.17 0.94
C GLU A 210 3.47 -19.90 2.30
N TYR A 211 3.27 -21.23 2.31
CA TYR A 211 3.21 -22.05 3.53
C TYR A 211 4.43 -21.88 4.43
N ALA A 212 5.63 -21.86 3.87
CA ALA A 212 6.86 -21.69 4.65
C ALA A 212 6.94 -20.32 5.33
N LYS A 213 6.40 -19.29 4.67
CA LYS A 213 6.41 -17.91 5.16
C LYS A 213 5.47 -17.72 6.35
N TYR A 214 4.27 -18.29 6.27
CA TYR A 214 3.22 -18.07 7.28
C TYR A 214 3.06 -19.23 8.27
N GLY A 215 3.91 -20.26 8.22
CA GLY A 215 3.95 -21.31 9.23
C GLY A 215 3.01 -22.49 8.98
N GLY A 216 2.81 -22.84 7.72
CA GLY A 216 2.01 -23.99 7.31
C GLY A 216 0.60 -23.60 6.86
N VAL A 217 -0.25 -24.60 6.72
CA VAL A 217 -1.63 -24.43 6.20
C VAL A 217 -2.45 -23.48 7.06
N ALA A 218 -2.54 -23.74 8.36
CA ALA A 218 -3.32 -22.89 9.27
C ALA A 218 -2.81 -21.45 9.32
N GLY A 219 -1.48 -21.25 9.25
CA GLY A 219 -0.90 -19.90 9.21
C GLY A 219 -1.24 -19.15 7.91
N VAL A 220 -1.28 -19.85 6.77
CA VAL A 220 -1.72 -19.25 5.50
C VAL A 220 -3.21 -18.88 5.54
N GLU A 221 -4.06 -19.76 6.07
CA GLU A 221 -5.50 -19.49 6.21
C GLU A 221 -5.75 -18.24 7.05
N GLU A 222 -5.04 -18.09 8.16
CA GLU A 222 -5.15 -16.90 9.02
C GLU A 222 -4.58 -15.65 8.34
N ALA A 223 -3.44 -15.76 7.63
CA ALA A 223 -2.89 -14.66 6.85
C ALA A 223 -3.86 -14.21 5.73
N GLU A 224 -4.46 -15.15 4.99
CA GLU A 224 -5.44 -14.86 3.94
C GLU A 224 -6.71 -14.21 4.52
N ARG A 225 -7.17 -14.67 5.69
CA ARG A 225 -8.28 -14.04 6.42
C ARG A 225 -7.94 -12.57 6.75
N HIS A 226 -6.75 -12.33 7.31
CA HIS A 226 -6.29 -10.99 7.63
C HIS A 226 -6.11 -10.14 6.34
N PHE A 227 -5.59 -10.71 5.26
CA PHE A 227 -5.46 -10.00 3.98
C PHE A 227 -6.81 -9.53 3.44
N TYR A 228 -7.86 -10.31 3.62
CA TYR A 228 -9.21 -9.90 3.29
C TYR A 228 -9.68 -8.72 4.14
N VAL A 229 -9.51 -8.79 5.47
CA VAL A 229 -9.90 -7.72 6.39
C VAL A 229 -9.15 -6.43 6.08
N SER A 230 -7.83 -6.50 5.95
CA SER A 230 -6.97 -5.34 5.66
C SER A 230 -7.28 -4.72 4.29
N SER A 231 -7.50 -5.53 3.26
CA SER A 231 -7.87 -5.03 1.93
C SER A 231 -9.23 -4.34 1.96
N ARG A 232 -10.21 -4.95 2.61
CA ARG A 232 -11.55 -4.37 2.76
C ARG A 232 -11.49 -3.06 3.54
N TRP A 233 -10.74 -3.03 4.66
CA TRP A 233 -10.54 -1.83 5.45
C TRP A 233 -9.97 -0.69 4.59
N CYS A 234 -8.94 -0.95 3.79
CA CYS A 234 -8.35 0.02 2.87
C CYS A 234 -9.35 0.56 1.83
N LEU A 235 -10.16 -0.33 1.26
CA LEU A 235 -11.14 0.05 0.24
C LEU A 235 -12.33 0.81 0.84
N ASP A 236 -12.87 0.35 1.97
CA ASP A 236 -14.00 1.00 2.65
C ASP A 236 -13.63 2.39 3.19
N ARG A 237 -12.39 2.61 3.61
CA ARG A 237 -11.86 3.91 4.06
C ARG A 237 -11.36 4.79 2.92
N GLN A 238 -11.40 4.30 1.68
CA GLN A 238 -11.02 5.06 0.48
C GLN A 238 -9.61 5.65 0.60
N ILE A 239 -8.62 4.82 0.99
CA ILE A 239 -7.26 5.30 1.30
C ILE A 239 -6.60 6.02 0.12
N TRP A 240 -7.05 5.81 -1.11
CA TRP A 240 -6.57 6.54 -2.29
C TRP A 240 -6.88 8.04 -2.26
N GLN A 241 -7.82 8.49 -1.41
CA GLN A 241 -8.11 9.92 -1.20
C GLN A 241 -7.11 10.60 -0.25
N ILE A 242 -6.26 9.83 0.42
CA ILE A 242 -5.22 10.34 1.31
C ILE A 242 -3.94 10.52 0.50
N PRO A 243 -3.31 11.71 0.47
CA PRO A 243 -2.03 11.92 -0.22
C PRO A 243 -0.96 10.94 0.26
N ARG A 244 -0.17 10.40 -0.66
CA ARG A 244 0.85 9.38 -0.35
C ARG A 244 2.10 9.91 0.36
N SER A 245 2.26 11.22 0.46
CA SER A 245 3.37 11.85 1.19
C SER A 245 3.19 11.74 2.71
N VAL A 246 3.41 12.82 3.44
CA VAL A 246 3.35 12.86 4.91
C VAL A 246 2.06 12.28 5.50
N PRO A 247 0.84 12.59 4.99
CA PRO A 247 -0.39 12.11 5.64
C PRO A 247 -0.51 10.58 5.66
N ARG A 248 -0.12 9.90 4.58
CA ARG A 248 -0.22 8.45 4.50
C ARG A 248 0.89 7.76 5.30
N ALA A 249 2.08 8.34 5.34
CA ALA A 249 3.17 7.84 6.18
C ALA A 249 2.85 8.00 7.67
N ALA A 250 2.22 9.09 8.07
CA ALA A 250 1.72 9.29 9.42
C ALA A 250 0.66 8.26 9.81
N LEU A 251 -0.28 7.95 8.89
CA LEU A 251 -1.27 6.89 9.08
C LEU A 251 -0.62 5.51 9.28
N ALA A 252 0.40 5.18 8.47
CA ALA A 252 1.16 3.94 8.60
C ALA A 252 1.97 3.88 9.90
N ALA A 253 2.56 4.99 10.35
CA ALA A 253 3.26 5.06 11.63
C ALA A 253 2.30 4.79 12.81
N ARG A 254 1.10 5.37 12.77
CA ARG A 254 0.04 5.09 13.74
C ARG A 254 -0.37 3.61 13.74
N PHE A 255 -0.56 3.03 12.56
CA PHE A 255 -0.86 1.59 12.41
C PHE A 255 0.24 0.73 13.05
N LEU A 256 1.51 0.97 12.70
CA LEU A 256 2.63 0.19 13.22
C LEU A 256 2.77 0.30 14.74
N ALA A 257 2.54 1.49 15.31
CA ALA A 257 2.58 1.69 16.76
C ALA A 257 1.46 0.90 17.46
N LEU A 258 0.21 1.00 17.00
CA LEU A 258 -0.93 0.28 17.55
C LEU A 258 -0.77 -1.24 17.40
N ALA A 259 -0.39 -1.71 16.21
CA ALA A 259 -0.19 -3.12 15.97
C ALA A 259 0.95 -3.70 16.83
N ALA A 260 2.02 -2.95 17.05
CA ALA A 260 3.10 -3.37 17.91
C ALA A 260 2.69 -3.41 19.39
N GLN A 261 1.80 -2.51 19.84
CA GLN A 261 1.25 -2.52 21.21
C GLN A 261 0.32 -3.72 21.45
N SER A 262 -0.50 -4.07 20.45
CA SER A 262 -1.47 -5.16 20.55
C SER A 262 -0.87 -6.54 20.25
N ALA A 263 0.29 -6.61 19.56
CA ALA A 263 0.90 -7.88 19.19
C ALA A 263 1.43 -8.67 20.40
N PRO A 264 1.40 -10.02 20.36
CA PRO A 264 1.94 -10.87 21.43
C PRO A 264 3.48 -10.95 21.37
N LEU A 265 4.14 -9.83 21.19
CA LEU A 265 5.59 -9.63 21.08
C LEU A 265 5.97 -8.33 21.79
N PRO A 266 7.18 -8.22 22.36
CA PRO A 266 7.64 -6.95 22.90
C PRO A 266 7.68 -5.87 21.79
N ALA A 267 6.87 -4.83 21.93
CA ALA A 267 6.70 -3.79 20.91
C ALA A 267 8.03 -3.14 20.47
N ALA A 268 8.92 -2.87 21.42
CA ALA A 268 10.23 -2.29 21.15
C ALA A 268 11.12 -3.22 20.30
N GLU A 269 11.06 -4.53 20.56
CA GLU A 269 11.81 -5.54 19.80
C GLU A 269 11.25 -5.70 18.39
N LEU A 270 9.91 -5.74 18.26
CA LEU A 270 9.23 -5.83 16.98
C LEU A 270 9.57 -4.64 16.08
N LEU A 271 9.45 -3.41 16.59
CA LEU A 271 9.81 -2.21 15.82
C LEU A 271 11.32 -2.12 15.54
N SER A 272 12.18 -2.57 16.46
CA SER A 272 13.62 -2.63 16.19
C SER A 272 13.96 -3.64 15.09
N ALA A 273 13.29 -4.79 15.05
CA ALA A 273 13.43 -5.77 13.97
C ALA A 273 12.90 -5.23 12.64
N HIS A 274 11.77 -4.51 12.66
CA HIS A 274 11.21 -3.83 11.51
C HIS A 274 12.19 -2.81 10.89
N LEU A 275 12.82 -1.98 11.72
CA LEU A 275 13.80 -1.01 11.27
C LEU A 275 15.06 -1.66 10.68
N ARG A 276 15.55 -2.75 11.28
CA ARG A 276 16.68 -3.52 10.71
C ARG A 276 16.33 -4.11 9.35
N MET A 277 15.08 -4.58 9.17
CA MET A 277 14.62 -5.18 7.93
C MET A 277 14.56 -4.16 6.78
N TRP A 278 14.06 -2.96 7.04
CA TRP A 278 13.81 -1.97 6.00
C TRP A 278 14.86 -0.85 5.93
N GLY A 279 15.76 -0.73 6.90
CA GLY A 279 16.78 0.34 6.94
C GLY A 279 17.69 0.38 5.73
N SER A 280 18.00 -0.76 5.11
CA SER A 280 18.79 -0.84 3.89
C SER A 280 18.08 -0.23 2.65
N ARG A 281 16.77 -0.03 2.72
CA ARG A 281 15.96 0.57 1.63
C ARG A 281 16.02 2.08 1.62
N LEU A 282 16.46 2.71 2.71
CA LEU A 282 16.66 4.15 2.75
C LEU A 282 17.72 4.59 1.74
N PRO A 283 17.52 5.72 1.03
CA PRO A 283 18.57 6.37 0.26
C PRO A 283 19.82 6.63 1.11
N ALA A 284 21.00 6.62 0.50
CA ALA A 284 22.26 6.73 1.21
C ALA A 284 22.35 7.99 2.12
N HIS A 285 21.83 9.13 1.65
CA HIS A 285 21.82 10.39 2.39
C HIS A 285 20.89 10.42 3.62
N LEU A 286 20.00 9.42 3.77
CA LEU A 286 19.12 9.30 4.93
C LEU A 286 19.59 8.23 5.94
N ARG A 287 20.59 7.42 5.59
CA ARG A 287 21.03 6.30 6.45
C ARG A 287 21.79 6.72 7.69
N ASP A 288 22.42 7.91 7.68
CA ASP A 288 23.10 8.46 8.85
C ASP A 288 22.14 8.95 9.95
N GLY A 289 20.85 9.04 9.64
CA GLY A 289 19.81 9.42 10.58
C GLY A 289 19.65 10.92 10.79
N SER A 290 20.62 11.76 10.43
CA SER A 290 20.57 13.21 10.69
C SER A 290 19.43 13.91 9.95
N ALA A 291 19.16 13.49 8.71
CA ALA A 291 18.09 14.04 7.88
C ALA A 291 16.71 13.44 8.16
N LEU A 292 16.61 12.35 8.93
CA LEU A 292 15.34 11.69 9.25
C LEU A 292 14.55 12.41 10.34
N GLY A 293 15.23 13.08 11.27
CA GLY A 293 14.59 13.77 12.39
C GLY A 293 13.48 14.73 11.96
N PRO A 294 13.76 15.69 11.04
CA PRO A 294 12.71 16.59 10.54
C PRO A 294 11.54 15.89 9.87
N ILE A 295 11.79 14.82 9.11
CA ILE A 295 10.73 14.05 8.45
C ILE A 295 9.84 13.35 9.49
N VAL A 296 10.46 12.71 10.48
CA VAL A 296 9.71 12.03 11.55
C VAL A 296 8.92 13.06 12.37
N GLN A 297 9.47 14.23 12.62
CA GLN A 297 8.76 15.30 13.33
C GLN A 297 7.51 15.76 12.57
N GLN A 298 7.57 15.89 11.23
CA GLN A 298 6.39 16.18 10.42
C GLN A 298 5.30 15.12 10.55
N LEU A 299 5.69 13.84 10.60
CA LEU A 299 4.72 12.75 10.80
C LEU A 299 4.05 12.84 12.17
N LEU A 300 4.81 13.13 13.22
CA LEU A 300 4.28 13.29 14.57
C LEU A 300 3.32 14.48 14.65
N GLU A 301 3.64 15.60 14.04
CA GLU A 301 2.76 16.76 13.97
C GLU A 301 1.41 16.42 13.30
N VAL A 302 1.43 15.67 12.19
CA VAL A 302 0.18 15.22 11.54
C VAL A 302 -0.64 14.30 12.45
N ILE A 303 0.02 13.42 13.20
CA ILE A 303 -0.67 12.51 14.13
C ILE A 303 -1.26 13.28 15.31
N GLU A 304 -0.55 14.27 15.84
CA GLU A 304 -0.95 15.05 17.01
C GLU A 304 -2.08 16.03 16.69
N PHE A 305 -1.97 16.76 15.57
CA PHE A 305 -2.91 17.82 15.24
C PHE A 305 -4.11 17.34 14.41
N GLN A 306 -4.24 16.04 14.17
CA GLN A 306 -5.37 15.41 13.49
C GLN A 306 -5.75 16.19 12.21
N PHE A 307 -5.34 15.71 11.09
CA PHE A 307 -5.46 16.39 9.80
C PHE A 307 -6.95 16.56 9.42
N ASP A 308 -7.62 17.55 10.02
CA ASP A 308 -9.04 17.86 9.77
C ASP A 308 -9.30 18.27 8.31
N GLU A 309 -8.26 18.69 7.61
CA GLU A 309 -8.32 19.09 6.20
C GLU A 309 -8.53 17.91 5.23
N ILE A 310 -8.29 16.66 5.67
CA ILE A 310 -8.46 15.45 4.85
C ILE A 310 -9.45 14.50 5.53
N PRO A 311 -10.74 14.57 5.23
CA PRO A 311 -11.76 13.75 5.89
C PRO A 311 -11.49 12.24 5.77
N ALA A 312 -10.87 11.79 4.66
CA ALA A 312 -10.49 10.40 4.49
C ALA A 312 -9.43 9.96 5.52
N TRP A 313 -8.47 10.83 5.85
CA TRP A 313 -7.46 10.56 6.87
C TRP A 313 -8.09 10.40 8.26
N GLY A 314 -8.97 11.31 8.65
CA GLY A 314 -9.68 11.25 9.93
C GLY A 314 -10.49 9.96 10.09
N ARG A 315 -11.22 9.56 9.05
CA ARG A 315 -11.98 8.29 9.04
C ARG A 315 -11.05 7.06 9.17
N ALA A 316 -9.93 7.07 8.45
CA ALA A 316 -8.97 5.99 8.50
C ALA A 316 -8.25 5.93 9.86
N ALA A 317 -7.78 7.07 10.38
CA ALA A 317 -7.08 7.16 11.65
C ALA A 317 -7.99 6.76 12.83
N GLY A 318 -9.27 7.13 12.81
CA GLY A 318 -10.26 6.75 13.84
C GLY A 318 -10.52 5.24 13.91
N ALA A 319 -10.49 4.56 12.77
CA ALA A 319 -10.72 3.11 12.67
C ALA A 319 -9.41 2.29 12.66
N MET A 320 -8.25 2.90 12.90
CA MET A 320 -6.96 2.23 12.79
C MET A 320 -6.75 1.15 13.85
N GLY A 321 -7.35 1.32 15.03
CA GLY A 321 -7.31 0.31 16.11
C GLY A 321 -7.88 -1.04 15.66
N GLU A 322 -9.00 -1.04 14.95
CA GLU A 322 -9.65 -2.25 14.43
C GLU A 322 -8.69 -3.06 13.52
N LEU A 323 -7.98 -2.36 12.62
CA LEU A 323 -7.00 -2.99 11.73
C LEU A 323 -5.79 -3.50 12.49
N ALA A 324 -5.28 -2.72 13.45
CA ALA A 324 -4.12 -3.07 14.26
C ALA A 324 -4.41 -4.30 15.16
N ASP A 325 -5.57 -4.36 15.75
CA ASP A 325 -6.01 -5.49 16.59
C ASP A 325 -6.21 -6.76 15.76
N ASP A 326 -6.73 -6.63 14.53
CA ASP A 326 -6.85 -7.77 13.61
C ASP A 326 -5.47 -8.29 13.18
N ALA A 327 -4.52 -7.40 12.89
CA ALA A 327 -3.13 -7.77 12.59
C ALA A 327 -2.47 -8.48 13.78
N ALA A 328 -2.62 -7.93 14.97
CA ALA A 328 -2.08 -8.52 16.20
C ALA A 328 -2.65 -9.91 16.48
N ARG A 329 -3.96 -10.10 16.29
CA ARG A 329 -4.63 -11.40 16.41
C ARG A 329 -4.08 -12.40 15.39
N ALA A 330 -3.92 -12.01 14.14
CA ALA A 330 -3.36 -12.86 13.09
C ALA A 330 -1.91 -13.25 13.39
N ILE A 331 -1.09 -12.32 13.90
CA ILE A 331 0.28 -12.59 14.35
C ILE A 331 0.25 -13.62 15.49
N GLY A 332 -0.65 -13.50 16.44
CA GLY A 332 -0.82 -14.44 17.56
C GLY A 332 -1.17 -15.86 17.08
N ALA A 333 -2.12 -15.96 16.15
CA ALA A 333 -2.59 -17.24 15.61
C ALA A 333 -1.52 -17.95 14.76
N MET A 334 -0.75 -17.21 13.95
CA MET A 334 0.34 -17.77 13.14
C MET A 334 1.59 -18.12 13.96
N GLY A 335 1.71 -17.59 15.19
CA GLY A 335 2.96 -17.53 15.93
C GLY A 335 3.96 -16.56 15.29
N ALA A 336 4.84 -16.01 16.11
CA ALA A 336 5.76 -14.95 15.66
C ALA A 336 6.78 -15.39 14.59
N GLY A 337 7.09 -16.68 14.53
CA GLY A 337 8.19 -17.20 13.74
C GLY A 337 9.56 -16.80 14.33
N THR A 338 10.64 -17.25 13.73
CA THR A 338 11.99 -16.92 14.16
C THR A 338 12.24 -15.42 14.08
N GLY A 339 12.59 -14.79 15.22
CA GLY A 339 12.88 -13.34 15.26
C GLY A 339 11.70 -12.44 14.88
N GLY A 340 10.47 -12.89 15.02
CA GLY A 340 9.29 -12.11 14.64
C GLY A 340 9.04 -12.00 13.14
N ARG A 341 9.68 -12.80 12.31
CA ARG A 341 9.67 -12.68 10.86
C ARG A 341 8.26 -12.67 10.26
N ARG A 342 7.37 -13.56 10.73
CA ARG A 342 5.99 -13.63 10.24
C ARG A 342 5.21 -12.36 10.54
N ALA A 343 5.41 -11.80 11.74
CA ALA A 343 4.82 -10.52 12.11
C ALA A 343 5.29 -9.40 11.17
N LEU A 344 6.60 -9.31 10.91
CA LEU A 344 7.16 -8.31 10.00
C LEU A 344 6.63 -8.45 8.58
N ASP A 345 6.53 -9.68 8.08
CA ASP A 345 5.98 -9.94 6.73
C ASP A 345 4.49 -9.56 6.65
N LEU A 346 3.70 -9.78 7.71
CA LEU A 346 2.29 -9.39 7.76
C LEU A 346 2.12 -7.86 7.78
N LEU A 347 2.83 -7.18 8.70
CA LEU A 347 2.80 -5.73 8.83
C LEU A 347 3.25 -5.03 7.53
N HIS A 348 4.27 -5.57 6.86
CA HIS A 348 4.71 -5.07 5.56
C HIS A 348 3.57 -5.09 4.52
N ILE A 349 2.80 -6.17 4.45
CA ILE A 349 1.69 -6.28 3.52
C ILE A 349 0.61 -5.23 3.81
N ASP A 350 0.36 -4.89 5.07
CA ASP A 350 -0.60 -3.85 5.43
C ASP A 350 -0.09 -2.45 5.07
N VAL A 351 1.16 -2.15 5.39
CA VAL A 351 1.82 -0.89 5.01
C VAL A 351 1.89 -0.74 3.48
N ASN A 352 2.13 -1.84 2.76
CA ASN A 352 2.06 -1.88 1.30
C ASN A 352 0.66 -1.53 0.78
N ARG A 353 -0.42 -2.04 1.39
CA ARG A 353 -1.80 -1.68 1.03
C ARG A 353 -2.09 -0.21 1.27
N LEU A 354 -1.53 0.36 2.34
CA LEU A 354 -1.57 1.80 2.58
C LEU A 354 -0.83 2.60 1.50
N GLY A 355 0.00 1.98 0.68
CA GLY A 355 0.63 2.58 -0.50
C GLY A 355 2.05 3.09 -0.26
N LEU A 356 2.68 2.75 0.84
CA LEU A 356 4.07 3.10 1.11
C LEU A 356 5.02 2.14 0.37
N ASN A 357 6.15 2.68 -0.04
CA ASN A 357 7.30 1.88 -0.45
C ASN A 357 8.12 1.46 0.78
N PRO A 358 9.05 0.49 0.66
CA PRO A 358 9.84 0.03 1.80
C PRO A 358 10.73 1.08 2.48
N ALA A 359 11.15 2.14 1.77
CA ALA A 359 11.90 3.24 2.38
C ALA A 359 10.98 4.13 3.25
N GLU A 360 9.80 4.45 2.75
CA GLU A 360 8.75 5.16 3.50
C GLU A 360 8.27 4.34 4.70
N GLU A 361 8.16 3.02 4.55
CA GLU A 361 7.83 2.10 5.64
C GLU A 361 8.87 2.15 6.77
N CYS A 362 10.16 2.24 6.44
CA CYS A 362 11.22 2.43 7.44
C CYS A 362 11.03 3.73 8.23
N VAL A 363 10.72 4.85 7.55
CA VAL A 363 10.46 6.14 8.19
C VAL A 363 9.22 6.07 9.09
N ALA A 364 8.14 5.44 8.62
CA ALA A 364 6.94 5.21 9.43
C ALA A 364 7.25 4.38 10.68
N GLY A 365 8.10 3.36 10.57
CA GLY A 365 8.57 2.55 11.71
C GLY A 365 9.39 3.35 12.72
N LEU A 366 10.23 4.30 12.27
CA LEU A 366 10.95 5.22 13.16
C LEU A 366 9.97 6.12 13.93
N CYS A 367 8.99 6.69 13.25
CA CYS A 367 7.93 7.49 13.88
C CYS A 367 7.12 6.64 14.87
N ALA A 368 6.73 5.43 14.52
CA ALA A 368 6.02 4.50 15.41
C ALA A 368 6.80 4.22 16.69
N ARG A 369 8.13 4.05 16.60
CA ARG A 369 9.00 3.87 17.77
C ARG A 369 9.02 5.11 18.67
N GLN A 370 9.01 6.31 18.11
CA GLN A 370 8.93 7.55 18.89
C GLN A 370 7.58 7.72 19.58
N ILE A 371 6.48 7.38 18.91
CA ILE A 371 5.14 7.35 19.52
C ILE A 371 5.14 6.45 20.75
N LEU A 372 5.69 5.24 20.65
CA LEU A 372 5.75 4.31 21.78
C LEU A 372 6.66 4.80 22.92
N ALA A 373 7.75 5.49 22.61
CA ALA A 373 8.64 6.08 23.62
C ALA A 373 7.99 7.23 24.39
N GLY A 374 7.06 7.97 23.76
CA GLY A 374 6.24 9.00 24.40
C GLY A 374 5.08 8.48 25.26
N GLY A 375 4.85 7.16 25.29
CA GLY A 375 3.96 6.46 26.23
C GLY A 375 2.59 6.06 25.72
N ALA A 376 2.03 6.66 24.67
CA ALA A 376 0.76 6.23 24.08
C ALA A 376 0.56 6.80 22.67
N VAL A 377 -0.17 6.06 21.83
CA VAL A 377 -0.68 6.61 20.56
C VAL A 377 -1.83 7.56 20.89
N PRO A 378 -1.76 8.85 20.50
CA PRO A 378 -2.80 9.81 20.80
C PRO A 378 -4.18 9.31 20.30
N PRO A 379 -5.26 9.42 21.12
CA PRO A 379 -6.60 9.10 20.65
C PRO A 379 -7.00 10.05 19.54
N VAL A 380 -7.67 9.53 18.51
CA VAL A 380 -8.33 10.39 17.51
C VAL A 380 -9.59 10.94 18.12
N GLN A 381 -9.67 12.26 18.27
CA GLN A 381 -10.93 12.89 18.67
C GLN A 381 -11.90 12.81 17.49
N PRO A 382 -13.16 12.42 17.71
CA PRO A 382 -14.16 12.47 16.66
C PRO A 382 -14.29 13.94 16.20
N SER A 383 -14.12 14.15 14.89
CA SER A 383 -14.43 15.46 14.29
C SER A 383 -15.82 15.86 14.74
N ALA A 384 -15.96 17.06 15.33
CA ALA A 384 -17.26 17.58 15.68
C ALA A 384 -18.09 17.57 14.40
N ALA A 385 -19.18 16.81 14.39
CA ALA A 385 -20.10 16.76 13.26
C ALA A 385 -20.52 18.21 12.97
N VAL A 386 -20.11 18.72 11.82
CA VAL A 386 -20.65 19.96 11.27
C VAL A 386 -22.09 19.64 10.94
N GLY A 387 -23.01 20.07 11.85
CA GLY A 387 -24.45 19.94 11.71
C GLY A 387 -24.98 20.84 10.58
#